data_76e000f873c14c254c7c218091b3714a
#
_entry.id   76e000f873c14c254c7c218091b3714a
#
_cell.length_a   1.000
_cell.length_b   1.000
_cell.length_c   1.000
_cell.angle_alpha   90.00
_cell.angle_beta   90.00
_cell.angle_gamma   90.00
#
_symmetry.space_group_name_H-M   'P 1'
#
loop_
_entity.id
_entity.type
_entity.pdbx_description
1 polymer ?
#
loop_
_entity_poly.entity_id
_entity_poly.type
_entity_poly.pdbx_seq_one_letter_code
_entity_poly.pdbx_strand_id
1 'polypeptide(L)'
;MKNELSIAFIGGGNMASALASGLAGKVCPAGSIHVIDINQDSHAAWQARGMTTATAPGEALAACRVWVFAVKPQNMKDVVASTRQWLRDDTLVVSVAAGIRADTLAGWLGEPGAPWRRLVRCMPNTPALVGAGITGLAALDGVGQEDRELAATLLGSVGEVVWVADLSLIHI
;
A
#
# COMPACT_ATOMS: atom_id res chain seq x y z
N MET A 1 -17.47 18.10 2.40
CA MET A 1 -16.43 17.62 3.34
C MET A 1 -15.35 16.89 2.56
N LYS A 2 -14.12 17.35 2.68
CA LYS A 2 -13.00 16.58 2.16
C LYS A 2 -12.88 15.32 3.00
N ASN A 3 -13.04 14.16 2.39
CA ASN A 3 -12.69 12.91 3.04
C ASN A 3 -11.19 12.95 3.32
N GLU A 4 -10.83 12.95 4.59
CA GLU A 4 -9.42 12.84 4.96
C GLU A 4 -8.85 11.54 4.40
N LEU A 5 -7.67 11.62 3.80
CA LEU A 5 -6.97 10.46 3.29
C LEU A 5 -6.56 9.57 4.47
N SER A 6 -7.01 8.34 4.45
CA SER A 6 -6.63 7.32 5.44
C SER A 6 -5.92 6.18 4.73
N ILE A 7 -4.79 5.77 5.30
CA ILE A 7 -3.88 4.80 4.68
C ILE A 7 -3.60 3.68 5.68
N ALA A 8 -3.74 2.44 5.23
CA ALA A 8 -3.30 1.28 5.99
C ALA A 8 -2.05 0.68 5.36
N PHE A 9 -1.04 0.45 6.17
CA PHE A 9 0.11 -0.37 5.79
C PHE A 9 -0.09 -1.78 6.33
N ILE A 10 -0.13 -2.73 5.43
CA ILE A 10 -0.22 -4.14 5.78
C ILE A 10 1.20 -4.69 5.69
N GLY A 11 1.83 -4.82 6.85
CA GLY A 11 3.27 -5.04 7.01
C GLY A 11 3.99 -3.75 7.40
N GLY A 12 4.73 -3.78 8.49
CA GLY A 12 5.40 -2.62 9.09
C GLY A 12 6.93 -2.65 8.96
N GLY A 13 7.46 -3.08 7.81
CA GLY A 13 8.90 -3.12 7.56
C GLY A 13 9.51 -1.79 7.13
N ASN A 14 10.73 -1.84 6.60
CA ASN A 14 11.49 -0.64 6.24
C ASN A 14 10.81 0.21 5.15
N MET A 15 10.24 -0.43 4.13
CA MET A 15 9.57 0.31 3.06
C MET A 15 8.30 0.99 3.56
N ALA A 16 7.50 0.32 4.39
CA ALA A 16 6.34 0.93 5.03
C ALA A 16 6.74 2.12 5.89
N SER A 17 7.82 1.98 6.65
CA SER A 17 8.35 3.06 7.49
C SER A 17 8.79 4.28 6.67
N ALA A 18 9.49 4.05 5.56
CA ALA A 18 9.92 5.12 4.67
C ALA A 18 8.73 5.86 4.06
N LEU A 19 7.75 5.12 3.54
CA LEU A 19 6.54 5.71 2.96
C LEU A 19 5.75 6.50 4.02
N ALA A 20 5.56 5.93 5.20
CA ALA A 20 4.85 6.59 6.27
C ALA A 20 5.54 7.90 6.71
N SER A 21 6.88 7.91 6.75
CA SER A 21 7.65 9.12 7.05
C SER A 21 7.45 10.21 6.01
N GLY A 22 7.35 9.83 4.74
CA GLY A 22 7.09 10.77 3.65
C GLY A 22 5.67 11.32 3.64
N LEU A 23 4.72 10.59 4.21
CA LEU A 23 3.30 10.92 4.17
C LEU A 23 2.82 11.68 5.41
N ALA A 24 3.28 11.28 6.59
CA ALA A 24 2.79 11.83 7.85
C ALA A 24 3.11 13.33 7.99
N GLY A 25 2.08 14.12 8.21
CA GLY A 25 2.21 15.57 8.36
C GLY A 25 2.39 16.33 7.04
N LYS A 26 2.50 15.62 5.91
CA LYS A 26 2.67 16.24 4.57
C LYS A 26 1.47 15.96 3.67
N VAL A 27 1.06 14.70 3.56
CA VAL A 27 -0.07 14.27 2.72
C VAL A 27 -1.30 14.00 3.57
N CYS A 28 -1.11 13.43 4.77
CA CYS A 28 -2.17 13.18 5.72
C CYS A 28 -1.63 13.27 7.15
N PRO A 29 -2.50 13.46 8.16
CA PRO A 29 -2.08 13.39 9.56
C PRO A 29 -1.55 12.00 9.91
N ALA A 30 -0.58 11.92 10.82
CA ALA A 30 -0.06 10.64 11.29
C ALA A 30 -1.17 9.73 11.84
N GLY A 31 -2.16 10.28 12.53
CA GLY A 31 -3.30 9.54 13.06
C GLY A 31 -4.21 8.90 12.00
N SER A 32 -4.07 9.31 10.74
CA SER A 32 -4.78 8.71 9.60
C SER A 32 -4.02 7.55 8.97
N ILE A 33 -2.88 7.18 9.53
CA ILE A 33 -2.08 6.03 9.09
C ILE A 33 -2.24 4.89 10.10
N HIS A 34 -2.66 3.74 9.62
CA HIS A 34 -2.87 2.53 10.39
C HIS A 34 -1.90 1.46 9.93
N VAL A 35 -1.18 0.83 10.86
CA VAL A 35 -0.17 -0.19 10.54
C VAL A 35 -0.57 -1.53 11.14
N ILE A 36 -0.64 -2.54 10.30
CA ILE A 36 -0.89 -3.92 10.72
C ILE A 36 0.42 -4.68 10.63
N ASP A 37 0.91 -5.15 11.78
CA ASP A 37 2.11 -5.96 11.88
C ASP A 37 1.94 -7.00 12.97
N ILE A 38 2.20 -8.27 12.64
CA ILE A 38 2.14 -9.36 13.60
C ILE A 38 3.21 -9.24 14.68
N ASN A 39 4.29 -8.51 14.41
CA ASN A 39 5.36 -8.26 15.38
C ASN A 39 4.98 -7.10 16.31
N GLN A 40 4.49 -7.43 17.50
CA GLN A 40 4.10 -6.43 18.49
C GLN A 40 5.24 -5.52 18.92
N ASP A 41 6.48 -5.98 18.84
CA ASP A 41 7.65 -5.19 19.26
C ASP A 41 7.84 -3.94 18.37
N SER A 42 7.33 -3.95 17.15
CA SER A 42 7.39 -2.79 16.26
C SER A 42 6.33 -1.72 16.57
N HIS A 43 5.29 -2.07 17.29
CA HIS A 43 4.12 -1.18 17.48
C HIS A 43 4.44 0.09 18.25
N ALA A 44 5.29 -0.01 19.27
CA ALA A 44 5.65 1.16 20.09
C ALA A 44 6.31 2.26 19.25
N ALA A 45 7.17 1.90 18.30
CA ALA A 45 7.83 2.85 17.42
C ALA A 45 6.83 3.55 16.48
N TRP A 46 5.84 2.82 15.96
CA TRP A 46 4.77 3.38 15.14
C TRP A 46 3.89 4.33 15.95
N GLN A 47 3.49 3.91 17.15
CA GLN A 47 2.66 4.72 18.04
C GLN A 47 3.37 5.99 18.48
N ALA A 48 4.68 5.93 18.71
CA ALA A 48 5.48 7.11 19.04
C ALA A 48 5.48 8.15 17.93
N ARG A 49 5.22 7.73 16.68
CA ARG A 49 5.09 8.61 15.50
C ARG A 49 3.66 9.13 15.32
N GLY A 50 2.74 8.75 16.19
CA GLY A 50 1.34 9.18 16.15
C GLY A 50 0.41 8.28 15.32
N MET A 51 0.89 7.14 14.85
CA MET A 51 0.13 6.20 14.03
C MET A 51 -0.60 5.17 14.87
N THR A 52 -1.68 4.59 14.35
CA THR A 52 -2.38 3.49 15.00
C THR A 52 -1.83 2.15 14.53
N THR A 53 -1.93 1.14 15.38
CA THR A 53 -1.39 -0.20 15.10
C THR A 53 -2.38 -1.30 15.45
N ALA A 54 -2.22 -2.44 14.79
CA ALA A 54 -2.93 -3.68 15.11
C ALA A 54 -2.07 -4.88 14.73
N THR A 55 -2.29 -6.02 15.38
CA THR A 55 -1.64 -7.29 15.03
C THR A 55 -2.40 -8.06 13.98
N ALA A 56 -3.68 -7.75 13.78
CA ALA A 56 -4.56 -8.44 12.84
C ALA A 56 -5.50 -7.45 12.14
N PRO A 57 -6.00 -7.78 10.94
CA PRO A 57 -6.99 -6.96 10.26
C PRO A 57 -8.28 -6.83 11.06
N GLY A 58 -8.93 -5.68 10.94
CA GLY A 58 -10.18 -5.38 11.61
C GLY A 58 -10.89 -4.18 11.00
N GLU A 59 -11.85 -3.63 11.73
CA GLU A 59 -12.66 -2.50 11.24
C GLU A 59 -11.83 -1.26 10.91
N ALA A 60 -10.71 -1.05 11.61
CA ALA A 60 -9.80 0.07 11.32
C ALA A 60 -9.23 -0.05 9.90
N LEU A 61 -8.96 -1.26 9.44
CA LEU A 61 -8.53 -1.50 8.07
C LEU A 61 -9.64 -1.17 7.07
N ALA A 62 -10.87 -1.58 7.35
CA ALA A 62 -12.02 -1.28 6.48
C ALA A 62 -12.25 0.23 6.34
N ALA A 63 -11.93 1.02 7.35
CA ALA A 63 -12.08 2.47 7.33
C ALA A 63 -11.01 3.18 6.47
N CYS A 64 -9.92 2.51 6.12
CA CYS A 64 -8.85 3.12 5.33
C CYS A 64 -9.18 3.11 3.83
N ARG A 65 -9.00 4.28 3.20
CA ARG A 65 -9.25 4.49 1.77
C ARG A 65 -8.22 3.78 0.89
N VAL A 66 -6.97 3.71 1.36
CA VAL A 66 -5.86 3.10 0.63
C VAL A 66 -5.22 2.02 1.50
N TRP A 67 -4.97 0.87 0.89
CA TRP A 67 -4.20 -0.21 1.51
C TRP A 67 -2.88 -0.38 0.77
N VAL A 68 -1.78 -0.36 1.51
CA VAL A 68 -0.46 -0.62 0.98
C VAL A 68 0.01 -1.98 1.51
N PHE A 69 0.11 -2.96 0.62
CA PHE A 69 0.69 -4.27 0.96
C PHE A 69 2.20 -4.18 0.91
N ALA A 70 2.83 -4.30 2.07
CA ALA A 70 4.28 -4.23 2.26
C ALA A 70 4.82 -5.43 3.04
N VAL A 71 4.20 -6.59 2.86
CA VAL A 71 4.64 -7.87 3.43
C VAL A 71 5.56 -8.58 2.45
N LYS A 72 6.34 -9.52 2.96
CA LYS A 72 7.21 -10.36 2.11
C LYS A 72 6.37 -11.17 1.13
N PRO A 73 6.86 -11.37 -0.12
CA PRO A 73 6.11 -12.08 -1.15
C PRO A 73 5.60 -13.46 -0.72
N GLN A 74 6.39 -14.21 0.03
CA GLN A 74 6.00 -15.55 0.50
C GLN A 74 4.82 -15.54 1.47
N ASN A 75 4.54 -14.41 2.11
CA ASN A 75 3.42 -14.26 3.05
C ASN A 75 2.19 -13.62 2.42
N MET A 76 2.30 -13.10 1.20
CA MET A 76 1.28 -12.26 0.59
C MET A 76 -0.06 -12.97 0.45
N LYS A 77 -0.06 -14.21 -0.03
CA LYS A 77 -1.30 -14.94 -0.28
C LYS A 77 -2.14 -15.13 0.99
N ASP A 78 -1.49 -15.51 2.09
CA ASP A 78 -2.16 -15.71 3.38
C ASP A 78 -2.64 -14.39 3.96
N VAL A 79 -1.84 -13.34 3.84
CA VAL A 79 -2.20 -12.00 4.31
C VAL A 79 -3.40 -11.47 3.53
N VAL A 80 -3.42 -11.62 2.22
CA VAL A 80 -4.57 -11.22 1.40
C VAL A 80 -5.82 -11.98 1.81
N ALA A 81 -5.72 -13.27 2.05
CA ALA A 81 -6.85 -14.09 2.50
C ALA A 81 -7.45 -13.57 3.82
N SER A 82 -6.63 -13.05 4.72
CA SER A 82 -7.09 -12.51 6.00
C SER A 82 -7.62 -11.08 5.91
N THR A 83 -7.27 -10.33 4.87
CA THR A 83 -7.64 -8.90 4.74
C THR A 83 -8.79 -8.66 3.80
N ARG A 84 -9.03 -9.53 2.81
CA ARG A 84 -9.98 -9.28 1.71
C ARG A 84 -11.41 -9.02 2.18
N GLN A 85 -11.84 -9.58 3.29
CA GLN A 85 -13.19 -9.37 3.83
C GLN A 85 -13.44 -7.91 4.24
N TRP A 86 -12.39 -7.13 4.46
CA TRP A 86 -12.47 -5.73 4.89
C TRP A 86 -12.41 -4.75 3.71
N LEU A 87 -12.27 -5.23 2.46
CA LEU A 87 -12.30 -4.39 1.27
C LEU A 87 -13.65 -3.72 1.10
N ARG A 88 -13.63 -2.45 0.69
CA ARG A 88 -14.79 -1.70 0.25
C ARG A 88 -14.67 -1.37 -1.23
N ASP A 89 -15.76 -1.06 -1.87
CA ASP A 89 -15.80 -0.80 -3.33
C ASP A 89 -14.85 0.32 -3.77
N ASP A 90 -14.57 1.29 -2.88
CA ASP A 90 -13.71 2.43 -3.15
C ASP A 90 -12.26 2.24 -2.66
N THR A 91 -11.92 1.09 -2.10
CA THR A 91 -10.56 0.84 -1.60
C THR A 91 -9.56 0.78 -2.76
N LEU A 92 -8.56 1.65 -2.72
CA LEU A 92 -7.40 1.55 -3.61
C LEU A 92 -6.36 0.65 -2.96
N VAL A 93 -5.96 -0.40 -3.67
CA VAL A 93 -4.90 -1.30 -3.22
C VAL A 93 -3.61 -0.95 -3.95
N VAL A 94 -2.54 -0.78 -3.17
CA VAL A 94 -1.19 -0.53 -3.66
C VAL A 94 -0.30 -1.66 -3.17
N SER A 95 0.44 -2.30 -4.05
CA SER A 95 1.40 -3.34 -3.68
C SER A 95 2.82 -2.90 -3.97
N VAL A 96 3.69 -3.01 -2.98
CA VAL A 96 5.15 -2.82 -3.14
C VAL A 96 5.90 -4.14 -3.06
N ALA A 97 5.18 -5.26 -3.06
CA ALA A 97 5.77 -6.60 -2.97
C ALA A 97 6.42 -7.00 -4.30
N ALA A 98 7.70 -7.36 -4.24
CA ALA A 98 8.42 -7.87 -5.42
C ALA A 98 7.90 -9.27 -5.79
N GLY A 99 7.95 -9.59 -7.09
CA GLY A 99 7.70 -10.95 -7.57
C GLY A 99 6.24 -11.39 -7.63
N ILE A 100 5.29 -10.55 -7.23
CA ILE A 100 3.87 -10.87 -7.31
C ILE A 100 3.22 -9.98 -8.36
N ARG A 101 2.68 -10.58 -9.40
CA ARG A 101 2.02 -9.89 -10.50
C ARG A 101 0.71 -9.24 -10.02
N ALA A 102 0.36 -8.13 -10.65
CA ALA A 102 -0.87 -7.42 -10.31
C ALA A 102 -2.11 -8.28 -10.56
N ASP A 103 -2.15 -9.02 -11.66
CA ASP A 103 -3.28 -9.91 -11.98
C ASP A 103 -3.43 -11.05 -10.96
N THR A 104 -2.32 -11.60 -10.48
CA THR A 104 -2.33 -12.62 -9.43
C THR A 104 -2.91 -12.06 -8.13
N LEU A 105 -2.42 -10.90 -7.68
CA LEU A 105 -2.91 -10.25 -6.48
C LEU A 105 -4.40 -9.85 -6.61
N ALA A 106 -4.79 -9.35 -7.77
CA ALA A 106 -6.18 -9.00 -8.06
C ALA A 106 -7.11 -10.21 -7.95
N GLY A 107 -6.66 -11.36 -8.44
CA GLY A 107 -7.40 -12.61 -8.31
C GLY A 107 -7.57 -13.06 -6.86
N TRP A 108 -6.53 -12.90 -6.04
CA TRP A 108 -6.61 -13.25 -4.62
C TRP A 108 -7.52 -12.33 -3.82
N LEU A 109 -7.56 -11.04 -4.18
CA LEU A 109 -8.39 -10.03 -3.49
C LEU A 109 -9.86 -10.10 -3.90
N GLY A 110 -10.14 -10.47 -5.14
CA GLY A 110 -11.49 -10.53 -5.69
C GLY A 110 -12.17 -11.88 -5.51
N GLU A 111 -13.24 -12.06 -6.26
CA GLU A 111 -13.98 -13.32 -6.33
C GLU A 111 -13.67 -14.06 -7.63
N PRO A 112 -13.95 -15.37 -7.73
CA PRO A 112 -13.78 -16.11 -8.99
C PRO A 112 -14.54 -15.41 -10.13
N GLY A 113 -13.83 -15.08 -11.20
CA GLY A 113 -14.40 -14.35 -12.35
C GLY A 113 -14.59 -12.85 -12.14
N ALA A 114 -14.26 -12.33 -10.94
CA ALA A 114 -14.40 -10.90 -10.60
C ALA A 114 -13.17 -10.43 -9.81
N PRO A 115 -11.99 -10.30 -10.45
CA PRO A 115 -10.78 -9.86 -9.77
C PRO A 115 -10.92 -8.42 -9.28
N TRP A 116 -10.15 -8.07 -8.24
CA TRP A 116 -10.10 -6.70 -7.74
C TRP A 116 -9.43 -5.80 -8.78
N ARG A 117 -10.09 -4.71 -9.14
CA ARG A 117 -9.65 -3.88 -10.27
C ARG A 117 -8.95 -2.58 -9.86
N ARG A 118 -9.18 -2.11 -8.62
CA ARG A 118 -8.57 -0.88 -8.11
C ARG A 118 -7.23 -1.19 -7.46
N LEU A 119 -6.26 -1.56 -8.29
CA LEU A 119 -4.96 -2.02 -7.84
C LEU A 119 -3.85 -1.39 -8.66
N VAL A 120 -2.86 -0.82 -7.96
CA VAL A 120 -1.62 -0.29 -8.52
C VAL A 120 -0.46 -1.10 -7.97
N ARG A 121 0.32 -1.68 -8.85
CA ARG A 121 1.57 -2.33 -8.48
C ARG A 121 2.70 -1.32 -8.54
N CYS A 122 3.54 -1.30 -7.52
CA CYS A 122 4.66 -0.37 -7.40
C CYS A 122 5.96 -1.13 -7.23
N MET A 123 7.01 -0.61 -7.84
CA MET A 123 8.36 -1.15 -7.69
C MET A 123 9.30 -0.02 -7.26
N PRO A 124 9.39 0.24 -5.95
CA PRO A 124 10.37 1.19 -5.41
C PRO A 124 11.76 0.58 -5.40
N ASN A 125 12.77 1.42 -5.28
CA ASN A 125 14.15 1.00 -5.11
C ASN A 125 14.70 1.42 -3.74
N THR A 126 15.88 0.92 -3.36
CA THR A 126 16.47 1.14 -2.04
C THR A 126 16.63 2.62 -1.66
N PRO A 127 16.99 3.57 -2.57
CA PRO A 127 17.07 4.98 -2.21
C PRO A 127 15.75 5.61 -1.73
N ALA A 128 14.61 4.93 -1.91
CA ALA A 128 13.34 5.38 -1.34
C ALA A 128 13.42 5.50 0.19
N LEU A 129 14.26 4.71 0.84
CA LEU A 129 14.45 4.75 2.30
C LEU A 129 14.98 6.11 2.78
N VAL A 130 15.62 6.87 1.92
CA VAL A 130 16.14 8.22 2.22
C VAL A 130 15.47 9.30 1.36
N GLY A 131 14.32 9.03 0.79
CA GLY A 131 13.55 9.99 0.01
C GLY A 131 14.11 10.29 -1.39
N ALA A 132 15.03 9.49 -1.89
CA ALA A 132 15.71 9.67 -3.18
C ALA A 132 15.47 8.51 -4.15
N GLY A 133 14.34 7.83 -4.01
CA GLY A 133 13.99 6.68 -4.83
C GLY A 133 13.44 7.05 -6.20
N ILE A 134 13.30 6.02 -7.03
CA ILE A 134 12.50 6.04 -8.24
C ILE A 134 11.57 4.84 -8.16
N THR A 135 10.27 5.08 -8.29
CA THR A 135 9.27 4.03 -8.21
C THR A 135 8.57 3.88 -9.55
N GLY A 136 8.61 2.67 -10.10
CA GLY A 136 7.77 2.30 -11.23
C GLY A 136 6.35 2.01 -10.74
N LEU A 137 5.34 2.53 -11.45
CA LEU A 137 3.93 2.31 -11.15
C LEU A 137 3.24 1.69 -12.36
N ALA A 138 2.47 0.63 -12.12
CA ALA A 138 1.61 0.04 -13.13
C ALA A 138 0.22 -0.20 -12.55
N ALA A 139 -0.81 0.32 -13.22
CA ALA A 139 -2.19 0.24 -12.79
C ALA A 139 -2.96 -0.77 -13.61
N LEU A 140 -3.88 -1.51 -12.96
CA LEU A 140 -4.87 -2.29 -13.68
C LEU A 140 -5.91 -1.37 -14.34
N ASP A 141 -6.61 -1.88 -15.34
CA ASP A 141 -7.57 -1.11 -16.16
C ASP A 141 -8.69 -0.46 -15.35
N GLY A 142 -9.02 -1.01 -14.17
CA GLY A 142 -10.05 -0.46 -13.28
C GLY A 142 -9.62 0.74 -12.46
N VAL A 143 -8.36 1.18 -12.58
CA VAL A 143 -7.84 2.33 -11.82
C VAL A 143 -8.11 3.61 -12.62
N GLY A 144 -8.98 4.47 -12.08
CA GLY A 144 -9.30 5.75 -12.69
C GLY A 144 -8.22 6.81 -12.44
N GLN A 145 -8.40 8.00 -13.03
CA GLN A 145 -7.43 9.08 -12.94
C GLN A 145 -7.19 9.54 -11.51
N GLU A 146 -8.24 9.65 -10.70
CA GLU A 146 -8.12 10.04 -9.29
C GLU A 146 -7.24 9.07 -8.50
N ASP A 147 -7.45 7.76 -8.69
CA ASP A 147 -6.66 6.73 -8.02
C ASP A 147 -5.21 6.70 -8.51
N ARG A 148 -4.97 6.98 -9.81
CA ARG A 148 -3.62 7.11 -10.35
C ARG A 148 -2.88 8.28 -9.70
N GLU A 149 -3.53 9.43 -9.60
CA GLU A 149 -2.95 10.62 -8.96
C GLU A 149 -2.65 10.34 -7.48
N LEU A 150 -3.55 9.66 -6.79
CA LEU A 150 -3.38 9.29 -5.39
C LEU A 150 -2.17 8.36 -5.21
N ALA A 151 -2.06 7.31 -6.02
CA ALA A 151 -0.91 6.41 -5.98
C ALA A 151 0.40 7.15 -6.26
N ALA A 152 0.41 8.04 -7.25
CA ALA A 152 1.60 8.84 -7.57
C ALA A 152 1.99 9.77 -6.41
N THR A 153 1.02 10.36 -5.72
CA THR A 153 1.26 11.18 -4.54
C THR A 153 1.88 10.36 -3.41
N LEU A 154 1.35 9.17 -3.16
CA LEU A 154 1.85 8.28 -2.10
C LEU A 154 3.31 7.88 -2.36
N LEU A 155 3.61 7.38 -3.54
CA LEU A 155 4.96 6.92 -3.87
C LEU A 155 5.91 8.08 -4.18
N GLY A 156 5.39 9.22 -4.59
CA GLY A 156 6.14 10.45 -4.78
C GLY A 156 6.70 11.03 -3.49
N SER A 157 6.20 10.59 -2.34
CA SER A 157 6.72 11.00 -1.03
C SER A 157 8.12 10.48 -0.74
N VAL A 158 8.60 9.48 -1.48
CA VAL A 158 9.92 8.86 -1.27
C VAL A 158 10.83 9.02 -2.51
N GLY A 159 10.46 9.84 -3.48
CA GLY A 159 11.25 10.09 -4.67
C GLY A 159 10.40 10.29 -5.91
N GLU A 160 11.00 10.07 -7.08
CA GLU A 160 10.30 10.22 -8.35
C GLU A 160 9.44 8.99 -8.66
N VAL A 161 8.38 9.19 -9.44
CA VAL A 161 7.52 8.11 -9.91
C VAL A 161 7.49 8.10 -11.43
N VAL A 162 7.41 6.90 -12.01
CA VAL A 162 7.33 6.69 -13.46
C VAL A 162 6.22 5.67 -13.73
N TRP A 163 5.24 6.07 -14.51
CA TRP A 163 4.20 5.14 -14.95
C TRP A 163 4.69 4.27 -16.09
N VAL A 164 4.45 2.98 -15.99
CA VAL A 164 4.80 1.99 -17.01
C VAL A 164 3.58 1.13 -17.31
N ALA A 165 3.53 0.57 -18.53
CA ALA A 165 2.41 -0.29 -18.93
C ALA A 165 2.43 -1.63 -18.17
N ASP A 166 3.63 -2.16 -17.90
CA ASP A 166 3.82 -3.43 -17.21
C ASP A 166 5.16 -3.40 -16.47
N LEU A 167 5.15 -3.73 -15.19
CA LEU A 167 6.36 -3.76 -14.38
C LEU A 167 7.32 -4.90 -14.76
N SER A 168 6.87 -5.88 -15.52
CA SER A 168 7.75 -6.93 -16.06
C SER A 168 8.81 -6.36 -17.01
N LEU A 169 8.60 -5.14 -17.53
CA LEU A 169 9.55 -4.44 -18.39
C LEU A 169 10.65 -3.75 -17.61
N ILE A 170 10.55 -3.70 -16.29
CA ILE A 170 11.59 -3.11 -15.44
C ILE A 170 12.51 -4.24 -14.98
N HIS A 171 13.68 -4.30 -15.58
CA HIS A 171 14.74 -5.19 -15.13
C HIS A 171 15.57 -4.45 -14.09
N ILE A 172 15.43 -4.88 -12.86
CA ILE A 172 16.25 -4.39 -11.76
C ILE A 172 17.29 -5.44 -11.41
#